data_41fff7eaedb33ce5902c022a37974e8a
#
_entry.id   41fff7eaedb33ce5902c022a37974e8a
#
_cell.length_a   1.000
_cell.length_b   1.000
_cell.length_c   1.000
_cell.angle_alpha   90.00
_cell.angle_beta   90.00
_cell.angle_gamma   90.00
#
_symmetry.space_group_name_H-M   'P 1'
#
loop_
_entity.id
_entity.type
_entity.pdbx_description
1 polymer ?
#
loop_
_entity_poly.entity_id
_entity_poly.type
_entity_poly.pdbx_seq_one_letter_code
_entity_poly.pdbx_strand_id
1 'polypeptide(L)'
;MAIRRVTISLNGQTYQLTKNTATGKYEVDVTAPTESSYNKEGHMYEMVLKVEDDAGNVTTVDRYHPLLGENMLLDVEERVAPVIVPIQPGEGAYLNNQTVQIQFDVTDNDSGVDRDSITLQVDSREIPDYEITKVATSGGYRCSYSGNLQDGGHTVEINARDHDGNTAIQKTVTFTVDTVPPTLDISTPAQGLVTNQRDCTVAGKTNDATSSPVTVTITINGADQGTVPIGGDGSFAKIVSLVGGTNTIRIKVMDKAGKSSEVSRTVTYNSTAPEVEGVEITPNPVDAGKIFKIMVDVTDE
;
A
#
# COMPACT_ATOMS: atom_id res chain seq x y z
N MET A 1 -51.00 41.81 -35.00
CA MET A 1 -49.97 42.49 -34.22
C MET A 1 -48.64 41.85 -34.55
N ALA A 2 -47.59 42.62 -34.72
CA ALA A 2 -46.25 42.05 -34.95
C ALA A 2 -45.60 41.65 -33.64
N ILE A 3 -44.69 40.67 -33.70
CA ILE A 3 -43.88 40.28 -32.57
C ILE A 3 -42.71 41.28 -32.45
N ARG A 4 -42.63 41.92 -31.28
CA ARG A 4 -41.59 42.91 -30.96
C ARG A 4 -40.28 42.24 -30.51
N ARG A 5 -40.40 41.22 -29.60
CA ARG A 5 -39.23 40.60 -29.01
C ARG A 5 -39.54 39.13 -28.57
N VAL A 6 -38.57 38.28 -28.80
CA VAL A 6 -38.57 36.89 -28.29
C VAL A 6 -37.28 36.71 -27.53
N THR A 7 -37.37 36.23 -26.26
CA THR A 7 -36.19 35.99 -25.42
C THR A 7 -36.37 34.64 -24.72
N ILE A 8 -35.22 33.97 -24.50
CA ILE A 8 -35.11 32.77 -23.65
C ILE A 8 -34.09 33.02 -22.56
N SER A 9 -34.42 32.64 -21.35
CA SER A 9 -33.50 32.70 -20.21
C SER A 9 -33.08 31.28 -19.82
N LEU A 10 -31.78 31.08 -19.60
CA LEU A 10 -31.16 29.83 -19.17
C LEU A 10 -30.04 30.17 -18.19
N ASN A 11 -29.98 29.52 -17.04
CA ASN A 11 -28.96 29.67 -16.02
C ASN A 11 -28.63 31.14 -15.69
N GLY A 12 -29.67 31.95 -15.49
CA GLY A 12 -29.56 33.38 -15.15
C GLY A 12 -29.20 34.33 -16.31
N GLN A 13 -28.90 33.81 -17.50
CA GLN A 13 -28.63 34.59 -18.70
C GLN A 13 -29.86 34.66 -19.61
N THR A 14 -30.05 35.77 -20.30
CA THR A 14 -31.15 35.97 -21.23
C THR A 14 -30.59 36.22 -22.66
N TYR A 15 -31.11 35.44 -23.59
CA TYR A 15 -30.76 35.49 -25.00
C TYR A 15 -31.93 35.99 -25.82
N GLN A 16 -31.64 36.86 -26.78
CA GLN A 16 -32.65 37.38 -27.72
C GLN A 16 -32.66 36.52 -28.99
N LEU A 17 -33.82 36.01 -29.36
CA LEU A 17 -34.02 35.26 -30.58
C LEU A 17 -34.27 36.19 -31.76
N THR A 18 -33.67 35.86 -32.90
CA THR A 18 -33.87 36.56 -34.16
C THR A 18 -34.70 35.74 -35.14
N LYS A 19 -35.57 36.41 -35.91
CA LYS A 19 -36.43 35.73 -36.89
C LYS A 19 -35.60 35.29 -38.08
N ASN A 20 -35.55 33.98 -38.30
CA ASN A 20 -35.01 33.40 -39.55
C ASN A 20 -36.04 33.55 -40.67
N THR A 21 -35.71 34.30 -41.72
CA THR A 21 -36.63 34.58 -42.83
C THR A 21 -36.91 33.37 -43.71
N ALA A 22 -36.02 32.41 -43.74
CA ALA A 22 -36.16 31.18 -44.54
C ALA A 22 -37.14 30.18 -43.86
N THR A 23 -37.08 30.07 -42.53
CA THR A 23 -37.89 29.11 -41.75
C THR A 23 -39.13 29.76 -41.15
N GLY A 24 -39.14 31.11 -41.03
CA GLY A 24 -40.18 31.86 -40.31
C GLY A 24 -40.15 31.74 -38.78
N LYS A 25 -39.18 30.96 -38.23
CA LYS A 25 -39.04 30.70 -36.78
C LYS A 25 -38.10 31.74 -36.15
N TYR A 26 -38.20 31.89 -34.81
CA TYR A 26 -37.24 32.63 -33.99
C TYR A 26 -36.19 31.65 -33.44
N GLU A 27 -34.93 31.97 -33.58
CA GLU A 27 -33.82 31.11 -33.23
C GLU A 27 -32.62 31.89 -32.63
N VAL A 28 -31.85 31.22 -31.78
CA VAL A 28 -30.59 31.67 -31.21
C VAL A 28 -29.73 30.44 -30.87
N ASP A 29 -28.44 30.55 -31.13
CA ASP A 29 -27.46 29.56 -30.67
C ASP A 29 -27.03 29.92 -29.25
N VAL A 30 -27.14 28.96 -28.32
CA VAL A 30 -26.79 29.12 -26.90
C VAL A 30 -25.78 28.06 -26.53
N THR A 31 -24.67 28.49 -25.90
CA THR A 31 -23.74 27.54 -25.28
C THR A 31 -24.36 26.98 -24.02
N ALA A 32 -24.36 25.65 -23.88
CA ALA A 32 -24.85 24.98 -22.69
C ALA A 32 -24.05 25.41 -21.45
N PRO A 33 -24.67 25.38 -20.26
CA PRO A 33 -23.94 25.50 -19.00
C PRO A 33 -22.77 24.53 -18.93
N THR A 34 -21.71 24.88 -18.20
CA THR A 34 -20.49 24.09 -18.09
C THR A 34 -20.57 23.01 -16.99
N GLU A 35 -21.55 23.12 -16.11
CA GLU A 35 -21.82 22.15 -15.04
C GLU A 35 -22.93 21.19 -15.46
N SER A 36 -22.89 19.96 -14.94
CA SER A 36 -23.94 18.97 -15.08
C SER A 36 -25.27 19.49 -14.52
N SER A 37 -26.36 19.10 -15.15
CA SER A 37 -27.70 19.33 -14.63
C SER A 37 -28.06 18.43 -13.45
N TYR A 38 -27.29 17.39 -13.16
CA TYR A 38 -27.62 16.41 -12.12
C TYR A 38 -27.88 17.04 -10.74
N ASN A 39 -27.09 18.07 -10.38
CA ASN A 39 -27.22 18.81 -9.11
C ASN A 39 -28.29 19.93 -9.13
N LYS A 40 -29.07 20.06 -10.20
CA LYS A 40 -30.19 21.02 -10.27
C LYS A 40 -31.50 20.36 -9.84
N GLU A 41 -32.49 21.17 -9.55
CA GLU A 41 -33.82 20.65 -9.20
C GLU A 41 -34.44 19.85 -10.36
N GLY A 42 -34.78 18.58 -10.08
CA GLY A 42 -35.27 17.65 -11.11
C GLY A 42 -34.23 17.22 -12.12
N HIS A 43 -32.93 17.43 -11.83
CA HIS A 43 -31.80 17.10 -12.68
C HIS A 43 -31.83 17.79 -14.05
N MET A 44 -32.40 19.00 -14.12
CA MET A 44 -32.56 19.76 -15.37
C MET A 44 -32.30 21.25 -15.14
N TYR A 45 -31.76 21.92 -16.14
CA TYR A 45 -31.75 23.38 -16.22
C TYR A 45 -33.10 23.86 -16.74
N GLU A 46 -33.74 24.76 -16.00
CA GLU A 46 -35.00 25.36 -16.42
C GLU A 46 -34.76 26.52 -17.37
N MET A 47 -35.56 26.58 -18.44
CA MET A 47 -35.58 27.69 -19.37
C MET A 47 -36.92 28.45 -19.25
N VAL A 48 -36.89 29.75 -19.50
CA VAL A 48 -38.09 30.58 -19.56
C VAL A 48 -38.11 31.35 -20.87
N LEU A 49 -39.10 31.05 -21.70
CA LEU A 49 -39.35 31.77 -22.95
C LEU A 49 -40.32 32.89 -22.72
N LYS A 50 -40.03 34.09 -23.22
CA LYS A 50 -40.94 35.26 -23.22
C LYS A 50 -41.07 35.80 -24.63
N VAL A 51 -42.31 36.00 -25.04
CA VAL A 51 -42.68 36.60 -26.32
C VAL A 51 -43.49 37.88 -26.06
N GLU A 52 -43.03 38.99 -26.58
CA GLU A 52 -43.65 40.34 -26.44
C GLU A 52 -44.12 40.85 -27.80
N ASP A 53 -45.35 41.37 -27.87
CA ASP A 53 -45.89 42.01 -29.07
C ASP A 53 -45.64 43.53 -29.04
N ASP A 54 -46.02 44.21 -30.13
CA ASP A 54 -45.85 45.66 -30.27
C ASP A 54 -46.79 46.45 -29.30
N ALA A 55 -47.79 45.83 -28.74
CA ALA A 55 -48.70 46.43 -27.76
C ALA A 55 -48.17 46.27 -26.32
N GLY A 56 -47.07 45.52 -26.14
CA GLY A 56 -46.47 45.23 -24.82
C GLY A 56 -47.11 44.05 -24.08
N ASN A 57 -47.92 43.25 -24.76
CA ASN A 57 -48.42 42.00 -24.15
C ASN A 57 -47.33 40.96 -24.15
N VAL A 58 -47.19 40.23 -23.02
CA VAL A 58 -46.14 39.18 -22.82
C VAL A 58 -46.78 37.82 -22.60
N THR A 59 -46.37 36.87 -23.40
CA THR A 59 -46.61 35.45 -23.14
C THR A 59 -45.35 34.83 -22.56
N THR A 60 -45.51 34.06 -21.46
CA THR A 60 -44.39 33.33 -20.83
C THR A 60 -44.67 31.83 -20.95
N VAL A 61 -43.63 31.07 -21.32
CA VAL A 61 -43.62 29.61 -21.32
C VAL A 61 -42.45 29.15 -20.44
N ASP A 62 -42.76 28.39 -19.42
CA ASP A 62 -41.84 27.82 -18.46
C ASP A 62 -42.13 26.32 -18.29
N ARG A 63 -41.43 25.63 -17.35
CA ARG A 63 -41.63 24.21 -17.05
C ARG A 63 -43.08 23.81 -16.68
N TYR A 64 -43.88 24.74 -16.22
CA TYR A 64 -45.25 24.47 -15.80
C TYR A 64 -46.28 24.67 -16.93
N HIS A 65 -45.85 25.05 -18.13
CA HIS A 65 -46.75 25.21 -19.25
C HIS A 65 -47.35 23.86 -19.70
N PRO A 66 -48.67 23.70 -19.79
CA PRO A 66 -49.35 22.40 -19.92
C PRO A 66 -48.97 21.59 -21.19
N LEU A 67 -48.53 22.27 -22.25
CA LEU A 67 -48.18 21.63 -23.52
C LEU A 67 -46.68 21.74 -23.89
N LEU A 68 -45.96 22.71 -23.33
CA LEU A 68 -44.61 23.05 -23.74
C LEU A 68 -43.60 22.99 -22.59
N GLY A 69 -44.03 22.68 -21.36
CA GLY A 69 -43.22 22.73 -20.18
C GLY A 69 -42.02 21.78 -20.25
N GLU A 70 -42.18 20.58 -20.80
CA GLU A 70 -41.10 19.63 -20.97
C GLU A 70 -40.01 20.14 -21.92
N ASN A 71 -40.39 20.96 -22.93
CA ASN A 71 -39.43 21.56 -23.85
C ASN A 71 -38.65 22.74 -23.23
N MET A 72 -39.02 23.16 -22.01
CA MET A 72 -38.32 24.19 -21.23
C MET A 72 -37.33 23.61 -20.23
N LEU A 73 -37.02 22.32 -20.33
CA LEU A 73 -36.04 21.61 -19.52
C LEU A 73 -34.88 21.21 -20.41
N LEU A 74 -33.65 21.53 -19.97
CA LEU A 74 -32.43 21.17 -20.68
C LEU A 74 -31.60 20.24 -19.77
N ASP A 75 -31.32 19.06 -20.28
CA ASP A 75 -30.37 18.13 -19.71
C ASP A 75 -28.95 18.49 -20.18
N VAL A 76 -28.03 18.60 -19.24
CA VAL A 76 -26.61 18.90 -19.51
C VAL A 76 -25.78 17.86 -18.78
N GLU A 77 -25.09 17.05 -19.54
CA GLU A 77 -24.15 16.04 -19.02
C GLU A 77 -22.72 16.56 -19.06
N GLU A 78 -21.94 16.33 -18.01
CA GLU A 78 -20.48 16.53 -18.04
C GLU A 78 -19.78 15.29 -18.62
N ARG A 79 -18.48 15.40 -18.90
CA ARG A 79 -17.70 14.32 -19.53
C ARG A 79 -16.41 14.00 -18.78
N VAL A 80 -16.32 14.39 -17.51
CA VAL A 80 -15.19 14.14 -16.63
C VAL A 80 -15.53 12.95 -15.73
N ALA A 81 -14.74 11.89 -15.82
CA ALA A 81 -14.97 10.70 -15.01
C ALA A 81 -14.49 10.89 -13.56
N PRO A 82 -15.10 10.19 -12.58
CA PRO A 82 -14.68 10.25 -11.19
C PRO A 82 -13.25 9.73 -11.01
N VAL A 83 -12.59 10.20 -9.96
CA VAL A 83 -11.21 9.84 -9.59
C VAL A 83 -11.21 8.86 -8.44
N ILE A 84 -10.52 7.73 -8.61
CA ILE A 84 -10.30 6.71 -7.58
C ILE A 84 -8.89 6.86 -7.00
N VAL A 85 -8.77 7.00 -5.68
CA VAL A 85 -7.50 7.13 -4.96
C VAL A 85 -7.39 6.03 -3.91
N PRO A 86 -6.61 4.96 -4.15
CA PRO A 86 -6.31 3.96 -3.13
C PRO A 86 -5.54 4.58 -1.96
N ILE A 87 -5.88 4.21 -0.73
CA ILE A 87 -5.26 4.70 0.50
C ILE A 87 -4.46 3.59 1.17
N GLN A 88 -5.08 2.41 1.35
CA GLN A 88 -4.42 1.23 1.91
C GLN A 88 -5.07 -0.06 1.39
N PRO A 89 -4.26 -1.15 1.25
CA PRO A 89 -2.82 -1.13 1.31
C PRO A 89 -2.20 -0.31 0.18
N GLY A 90 -0.96 0.16 0.36
CA GLY A 90 -0.20 0.80 -0.73
C GLY A 90 0.26 -0.21 -1.76
N GLU A 91 0.55 0.25 -2.99
CA GLU A 91 1.10 -0.60 -4.05
C GLU A 91 2.42 -1.26 -3.61
N GLY A 92 2.52 -2.58 -3.78
CA GLY A 92 3.68 -3.38 -3.39
C GLY A 92 3.89 -3.52 -1.88
N ALA A 93 2.90 -3.17 -1.04
CA ALA A 93 3.00 -3.30 0.42
C ALA A 93 3.15 -4.76 0.87
N TYR A 94 3.87 -4.97 1.97
CA TYR A 94 3.95 -6.25 2.67
C TYR A 94 3.25 -6.11 4.03
N LEU A 95 2.27 -6.97 4.28
CA LEU A 95 1.43 -6.94 5.47
C LEU A 95 1.68 -8.18 6.32
N ASN A 96 1.80 -8.00 7.63
CA ASN A 96 2.09 -9.09 8.56
C ASN A 96 0.85 -9.62 9.32
N ASN A 97 -0.34 -9.34 8.79
CA ASN A 97 -1.61 -9.74 9.37
C ASN A 97 -2.57 -10.15 8.24
N GLN A 98 -3.24 -11.27 8.41
CA GLN A 98 -4.25 -11.78 7.47
C GLN A 98 -5.52 -10.94 7.46
N THR A 99 -5.84 -10.24 8.55
CA THR A 99 -6.94 -9.26 8.56
C THR A 99 -6.47 -7.99 7.89
N VAL A 100 -6.84 -7.84 6.62
CA VAL A 100 -6.44 -6.71 5.78
C VAL A 100 -7.56 -5.68 5.74
N GLN A 101 -7.19 -4.41 5.88
CA GLN A 101 -8.06 -3.27 5.63
C GLN A 101 -7.76 -2.67 4.26
N ILE A 102 -8.77 -2.60 3.40
CA ILE A 102 -8.72 -1.92 2.12
C ILE A 102 -9.48 -0.62 2.27
N GLN A 103 -8.86 0.50 1.91
CA GLN A 103 -9.47 1.83 1.97
C GLN A 103 -9.12 2.64 0.73
N PHE A 104 -10.11 3.34 0.18
CA PHE A 104 -9.94 4.21 -0.98
C PHE A 104 -10.98 5.32 -1.00
N ASP A 105 -10.67 6.41 -1.68
CA ASP A 105 -11.59 7.50 -1.96
C ASP A 105 -12.02 7.45 -3.42
N VAL A 106 -13.29 7.81 -3.66
CA VAL A 106 -13.85 8.07 -4.99
C VAL A 106 -14.44 9.47 -4.95
N THR A 107 -14.02 10.33 -5.85
CA THR A 107 -14.46 11.73 -5.88
C THR A 107 -14.85 12.17 -7.29
N ASP A 108 -15.87 12.97 -7.36
CA ASP A 108 -16.30 13.70 -8.53
C ASP A 108 -16.83 15.08 -8.09
N ASN A 109 -16.45 16.13 -8.83
CA ASN A 109 -16.74 17.52 -8.41
C ASN A 109 -17.93 18.14 -9.14
N ASP A 110 -18.52 17.46 -10.13
CA ASP A 110 -19.63 18.01 -10.91
C ASP A 110 -20.90 17.17 -10.74
N SER A 111 -21.14 16.12 -11.53
CA SER A 111 -22.34 15.29 -11.40
C SER A 111 -22.38 14.50 -10.08
N GLY A 112 -21.20 14.28 -9.50
CA GLY A 112 -21.02 13.50 -8.28
C GLY A 112 -20.93 12.01 -8.53
N VAL A 113 -20.40 11.28 -7.55
CA VAL A 113 -20.19 9.83 -7.65
C VAL A 113 -21.50 9.07 -7.48
N ASP A 114 -21.86 8.23 -8.45
CA ASP A 114 -22.92 7.22 -8.30
C ASP A 114 -22.46 6.17 -7.28
N ARG A 115 -22.98 6.27 -6.06
CA ARG A 115 -22.63 5.41 -4.91
C ARG A 115 -22.77 3.92 -5.22
N ASP A 116 -23.80 3.55 -5.98
CA ASP A 116 -24.13 2.15 -6.22
C ASP A 116 -23.28 1.55 -7.36
N SER A 117 -22.59 2.40 -8.12
CA SER A 117 -21.63 2.00 -9.14
C SER A 117 -20.26 1.60 -8.59
N ILE A 118 -19.95 1.98 -7.33
CA ILE A 118 -18.65 1.68 -6.71
C ILE A 118 -18.55 0.19 -6.44
N THR A 119 -17.59 -0.47 -7.10
CA THR A 119 -17.32 -1.90 -6.92
C THR A 119 -15.89 -2.14 -6.48
N LEU A 120 -15.69 -3.22 -5.71
CA LEU A 120 -14.42 -3.68 -5.21
C LEU A 120 -14.27 -5.17 -5.52
N GLN A 121 -13.15 -5.57 -6.11
CA GLN A 121 -12.77 -6.97 -6.25
C GLN A 121 -11.46 -7.22 -5.50
N VAL A 122 -11.35 -8.40 -4.89
CA VAL A 122 -10.13 -8.91 -4.27
C VAL A 122 -9.85 -10.27 -4.87
N ASP A 123 -8.69 -10.43 -5.51
CA ASP A 123 -8.29 -11.65 -6.21
C ASP A 123 -9.35 -12.12 -7.22
N SER A 124 -9.89 -11.17 -7.99
CA SER A 124 -10.97 -11.39 -8.97
C SER A 124 -12.32 -11.83 -8.35
N ARG A 125 -12.44 -11.85 -7.02
CA ARG A 125 -13.70 -12.06 -6.32
C ARG A 125 -14.35 -10.71 -6.03
N GLU A 126 -15.55 -10.50 -6.52
CA GLU A 126 -16.34 -9.32 -6.20
C GLU A 126 -16.76 -9.33 -4.72
N ILE A 127 -16.54 -8.21 -4.05
CA ILE A 127 -16.97 -7.99 -2.67
C ILE A 127 -18.41 -7.45 -2.69
N PRO A 128 -19.34 -8.11 -2.00
CA PRO A 128 -20.73 -7.64 -1.94
C PRO A 128 -20.83 -6.21 -1.40
N ASP A 129 -21.74 -5.41 -1.95
CA ASP A 129 -21.92 -4.00 -1.58
C ASP A 129 -22.13 -3.79 -0.06
N TYR A 130 -22.86 -4.69 0.58
CA TYR A 130 -23.14 -4.61 2.01
C TYR A 130 -21.91 -4.84 2.90
N GLU A 131 -20.81 -5.41 2.37
CA GLU A 131 -19.52 -5.57 3.06
C GLU A 131 -18.62 -4.34 2.89
N ILE A 132 -18.96 -3.44 1.94
CA ILE A 132 -18.20 -2.22 1.68
C ILE A 132 -18.86 -1.06 2.44
N THR A 133 -18.15 -0.51 3.42
CA THR A 133 -18.59 0.72 4.08
C THR A 133 -18.29 1.90 3.17
N LYS A 134 -19.32 2.66 2.78
CA LYS A 134 -19.24 3.84 1.91
C LYS A 134 -19.69 5.07 2.70
N VAL A 135 -18.76 5.90 3.14
CA VAL A 135 -19.01 7.12 3.93
C VAL A 135 -18.92 8.33 3.02
N ALA A 136 -19.99 9.12 2.97
CA ALA A 136 -20.02 10.36 2.17
C ALA A 136 -18.96 11.36 2.66
N THR A 137 -18.29 12.00 1.71
CA THR A 137 -17.31 13.07 1.91
C THR A 137 -17.66 14.27 1.03
N SER A 138 -16.90 15.36 1.12
CA SER A 138 -17.06 16.45 0.17
C SER A 138 -16.64 15.98 -1.23
N GLY A 139 -17.60 15.89 -2.15
CA GLY A 139 -17.41 15.50 -3.54
C GLY A 139 -17.33 13.99 -3.80
N GLY A 140 -17.77 13.12 -2.88
CA GLY A 140 -17.80 11.67 -3.14
C GLY A 140 -17.88 10.78 -1.92
N TYR A 141 -17.11 9.68 -1.90
CA TYR A 141 -17.17 8.67 -0.86
C TYR A 141 -15.79 8.19 -0.44
N ARG A 142 -15.61 8.01 0.88
CA ARG A 142 -14.56 7.16 1.43
C ARG A 142 -15.09 5.76 1.62
N CYS A 143 -14.45 4.80 0.98
CA CYS A 143 -14.83 3.41 1.00
C CYS A 143 -13.85 2.58 1.82
N SER A 144 -14.36 1.59 2.57
CA SER A 144 -13.52 0.66 3.31
C SER A 144 -14.12 -0.75 3.34
N TYR A 145 -13.23 -1.73 3.32
CA TYR A 145 -13.54 -3.15 3.47
C TYR A 145 -12.50 -3.79 4.37
N SER A 146 -12.89 -4.77 5.18
CA SER A 146 -11.99 -5.58 6.01
C SER A 146 -12.26 -7.05 5.76
N GLY A 147 -11.22 -7.79 5.37
CA GLY A 147 -11.33 -9.22 5.07
C GLY A 147 -10.10 -10.01 5.50
N ASN A 148 -10.25 -11.32 5.64
CA ASN A 148 -9.14 -12.23 5.91
C ASN A 148 -8.61 -12.79 4.60
N LEU A 149 -7.32 -12.54 4.35
CA LEU A 149 -6.57 -13.02 3.19
C LEU A 149 -5.49 -14.00 3.65
N GLN A 150 -5.21 -15.02 2.85
CA GLN A 150 -4.15 -15.99 3.14
C GLN A 150 -2.78 -15.36 2.85
N ASP A 151 -1.70 -15.99 3.34
CA ASP A 151 -0.36 -15.58 2.99
C ASP A 151 -0.13 -15.77 1.47
N GLY A 152 0.42 -14.74 0.81
CA GLY A 152 0.63 -14.71 -0.63
C GLY A 152 0.41 -13.33 -1.23
N GLY A 153 0.52 -13.25 -2.56
CA GLY A 153 0.26 -12.02 -3.32
C GLY A 153 -1.25 -11.84 -3.56
N HIS A 154 -1.72 -10.62 -3.41
CA HIS A 154 -3.12 -10.23 -3.60
C HIS A 154 -3.26 -9.06 -4.54
N THR A 155 -4.41 -8.97 -5.19
CA THR A 155 -4.77 -7.89 -6.12
C THR A 155 -6.12 -7.32 -5.74
N VAL A 156 -6.20 -6.00 -5.66
CA VAL A 156 -7.43 -5.22 -5.48
C VAL A 156 -7.74 -4.48 -6.76
N GLU A 157 -8.99 -4.57 -7.24
CA GLU A 157 -9.50 -3.80 -8.37
C GLU A 157 -10.71 -2.98 -7.96
N ILE A 158 -10.70 -1.67 -8.30
CA ILE A 158 -11.73 -0.72 -7.91
C ILE A 158 -12.28 -0.05 -9.15
N ASN A 159 -13.62 0.01 -9.27
CA ASN A 159 -14.33 0.72 -10.31
C ASN A 159 -15.41 1.63 -9.71
N ALA A 160 -15.76 2.69 -10.46
CA ALA A 160 -16.82 3.61 -10.12
C ALA A 160 -17.30 4.36 -11.37
N ARG A 161 -18.51 4.94 -11.28
CA ARG A 161 -19.05 5.90 -12.24
C ARG A 161 -19.63 7.10 -11.52
N ASP A 162 -19.80 8.20 -12.23
CA ASP A 162 -20.60 9.32 -11.81
C ASP A 162 -22.08 9.17 -12.19
N HIS A 163 -22.88 10.16 -11.87
CA HIS A 163 -24.29 10.16 -12.20
C HIS A 163 -24.59 10.46 -13.68
N ASP A 164 -23.65 11.06 -14.42
CA ASP A 164 -23.75 11.28 -15.88
C ASP A 164 -23.25 10.07 -16.69
N GLY A 165 -22.82 8.99 -16.00
CA GLY A 165 -22.43 7.73 -16.60
C GLY A 165 -20.97 7.65 -17.03
N ASN A 166 -20.12 8.64 -16.74
CA ASN A 166 -18.71 8.58 -17.04
C ASN A 166 -18.03 7.57 -16.10
N THR A 167 -17.26 6.66 -16.67
CA THR A 167 -16.62 5.58 -15.92
C THR A 167 -15.20 5.98 -15.52
N ALA A 168 -14.87 5.85 -14.25
CA ALA A 168 -13.52 6.03 -13.73
C ALA A 168 -12.51 5.10 -14.41
N ILE A 169 -11.26 5.54 -14.51
CA ILE A 169 -10.17 4.63 -14.85
C ILE A 169 -10.02 3.63 -13.70
N GLN A 170 -10.21 2.33 -13.99
CA GLN A 170 -10.03 1.26 -13.01
C GLN A 170 -8.71 1.40 -12.27
N LYS A 171 -8.74 1.28 -10.95
CA LYS A 171 -7.53 1.22 -10.13
C LYS A 171 -7.26 -0.20 -9.68
N THR A 172 -6.01 -0.61 -9.89
CA THR A 172 -5.48 -1.89 -9.43
C THR A 172 -4.38 -1.61 -8.41
N VAL A 173 -4.40 -2.34 -7.29
CA VAL A 173 -3.36 -2.30 -6.25
C VAL A 173 -2.94 -3.73 -5.96
N THR A 174 -1.63 -3.98 -5.95
CA THR A 174 -1.04 -5.27 -5.59
C THR A 174 -0.31 -5.16 -4.25
N PHE A 175 -0.39 -6.20 -3.43
CA PHE A 175 0.30 -6.28 -2.14
C PHE A 175 0.52 -7.74 -1.74
N THR A 176 1.29 -7.99 -0.69
CA THR A 176 1.57 -9.32 -0.18
C THR A 176 1.19 -9.41 1.28
N VAL A 177 0.50 -10.48 1.67
CA VAL A 177 0.29 -10.86 3.07
C VAL A 177 1.31 -11.93 3.43
N ASP A 178 2.02 -11.75 4.54
CA ASP A 178 2.96 -12.73 5.06
C ASP A 178 2.99 -12.71 6.59
N THR A 179 2.51 -13.78 7.19
CA THR A 179 2.45 -13.96 8.64
C THR A 179 3.51 -14.92 9.17
N VAL A 180 4.30 -15.53 8.27
CA VAL A 180 5.31 -16.55 8.60
C VAL A 180 6.67 -15.90 8.73
N PRO A 181 7.36 -16.05 9.88
CA PRO A 181 8.72 -15.56 10.01
C PRO A 181 9.69 -16.29 9.07
N PRO A 182 10.78 -15.63 8.61
CA PRO A 182 11.80 -16.26 7.80
C PRO A 182 12.49 -17.40 8.56
N THR A 183 12.91 -18.44 7.86
CA THR A 183 13.72 -19.52 8.43
C THR A 183 15.12 -19.01 8.76
N LEU A 184 15.76 -19.55 9.80
CA LEU A 184 17.14 -19.24 10.17
C LEU A 184 17.85 -20.49 10.68
N ASP A 185 18.84 -20.95 9.93
CA ASP A 185 19.69 -22.07 10.29
C ASP A 185 21.16 -21.61 10.36
N ILE A 186 21.80 -21.79 11.52
CA ILE A 186 23.18 -21.37 11.78
C ILE A 186 24.10 -22.57 11.74
N SER A 187 25.01 -22.61 10.75
CA SER A 187 25.99 -23.66 10.58
C SER A 187 27.25 -23.43 11.43
N THR A 188 27.66 -22.16 11.60
CA THR A 188 28.80 -21.75 12.44
C THR A 188 28.51 -20.39 13.11
N PRO A 189 29.07 -20.15 14.32
CA PRO A 189 29.76 -21.07 15.18
C PRO A 189 28.82 -22.07 15.87
N ALA A 190 29.39 -23.20 16.34
CA ALA A 190 28.66 -24.08 17.24
C ALA A 190 28.38 -23.36 18.57
N GLN A 191 27.30 -23.76 19.23
CA GLN A 191 26.96 -23.26 20.56
C GLN A 191 28.06 -23.66 21.56
N GLY A 192 28.57 -22.70 22.34
CA GLY A 192 29.59 -22.95 23.35
C GLY A 192 30.98 -23.21 22.78
N LEU A 193 31.27 -22.83 21.54
CA LEU A 193 32.62 -22.96 20.95
C LEU A 193 33.65 -22.25 21.83
N VAL A 194 34.75 -22.95 22.14
CA VAL A 194 35.96 -22.37 22.75
C VAL A 194 37.03 -22.31 21.67
N THR A 195 37.68 -21.17 21.50
CA THR A 195 38.67 -20.96 20.44
C THR A 195 39.79 -20.01 20.90
N ASN A 196 40.96 -20.21 20.33
CA ASN A 196 42.09 -19.29 20.45
C ASN A 196 42.22 -18.35 19.25
N GLN A 197 41.26 -18.39 18.33
CA GLN A 197 41.20 -17.48 17.19
C GLN A 197 40.29 -16.31 17.50
N ARG A 198 40.84 -15.10 17.33
CA ARG A 198 40.04 -13.86 17.52
C ARG A 198 38.97 -13.70 16.47
N ASP A 199 39.22 -14.11 15.23
CA ASP A 199 38.26 -14.01 14.14
C ASP A 199 37.40 -15.27 14.08
N CYS A 200 36.08 -15.04 14.13
CA CYS A 200 35.08 -16.08 14.13
C CYS A 200 34.17 -15.91 12.90
N THR A 201 33.99 -16.97 12.12
CA THR A 201 33.04 -16.95 11.02
C THR A 201 31.64 -17.26 11.54
N VAL A 202 30.70 -16.35 11.29
CA VAL A 202 29.27 -16.58 11.48
C VAL A 202 28.67 -16.87 10.12
N ALA A 203 28.13 -18.07 9.94
CA ALA A 203 27.53 -18.49 8.68
C ALA A 203 26.26 -19.32 8.89
N GLY A 204 25.37 -19.25 7.92
CA GLY A 204 24.09 -19.94 7.97
C GLY A 204 23.31 -19.83 6.67
N LYS A 205 22.06 -20.25 6.73
CA LYS A 205 21.08 -20.07 5.68
C LYS A 205 19.80 -19.46 6.24
N THR A 206 19.17 -18.63 5.44
CA THR A 206 17.85 -18.08 5.69
C THR A 206 17.04 -18.15 4.40
N ASN A 207 15.75 -18.30 4.52
CA ASN A 207 14.83 -18.28 3.39
C ASN A 207 13.47 -17.79 3.86
N ASP A 208 12.83 -17.05 2.98
CA ASP A 208 11.42 -16.71 3.08
C ASP A 208 10.77 -16.92 1.72
N ALA A 209 9.64 -17.64 1.70
CA ALA A 209 8.96 -18.00 0.47
C ALA A 209 8.07 -16.88 -0.05
N THR A 210 7.61 -16.01 0.83
CA THR A 210 6.53 -15.05 0.54
C THR A 210 7.04 -13.61 0.48
N SER A 211 7.95 -13.21 1.38
CA SER A 211 8.41 -11.82 1.52
C SER A 211 9.92 -11.64 1.41
N SER A 212 10.54 -12.34 0.45
CA SER A 212 11.95 -12.14 0.08
C SER A 212 12.20 -10.79 -0.64
N PRO A 213 13.47 -10.27 -0.61
CA PRO A 213 14.60 -10.74 0.16
C PRO A 213 14.52 -10.41 1.65
N VAL A 214 15.10 -11.27 2.48
CA VAL A 214 15.24 -11.03 3.91
C VAL A 214 16.49 -10.18 4.21
N THR A 215 16.55 -9.59 5.41
CA THR A 215 17.75 -8.92 5.94
C THR A 215 18.34 -9.71 7.07
N VAL A 216 19.68 -9.81 7.13
CA VAL A 216 20.42 -10.45 8.22
C VAL A 216 21.19 -9.40 9.01
N THR A 217 21.01 -9.39 10.33
CA THR A 217 21.75 -8.56 11.27
C THR A 217 22.51 -9.46 12.24
N ILE A 218 23.79 -9.18 12.46
CA ILE A 218 24.64 -9.87 13.43
C ILE A 218 25.13 -8.85 14.46
N THR A 219 24.95 -9.17 15.73
CA THR A 219 25.52 -8.37 16.84
C THR A 219 26.42 -9.25 17.70
N ILE A 220 27.51 -8.67 18.24
CA ILE A 220 28.37 -9.28 19.24
C ILE A 220 28.34 -8.43 20.49
N ASN A 221 27.95 -9.04 21.61
CA ASN A 221 27.82 -8.35 22.91
C ASN A 221 26.98 -7.06 22.78
N GLY A 222 25.97 -7.08 21.88
CA GLY A 222 25.10 -5.95 21.60
C GLY A 222 25.58 -4.95 20.54
N ALA A 223 26.85 -5.06 20.10
CA ALA A 223 27.40 -4.19 19.05
C ALA A 223 27.10 -4.74 17.65
N ASP A 224 26.48 -3.91 16.79
CA ASP A 224 26.17 -4.25 15.40
C ASP A 224 27.46 -4.47 14.59
N GLN A 225 27.46 -5.52 13.79
CA GLN A 225 28.58 -5.87 12.93
C GLN A 225 28.41 -5.37 11.48
N GLY A 226 27.37 -4.57 11.20
CA GLY A 226 27.09 -3.97 9.89
C GLY A 226 26.49 -4.97 8.90
N THR A 227 26.46 -4.58 7.63
CA THR A 227 25.77 -5.30 6.55
C THR A 227 26.27 -6.75 6.39
N VAL A 228 25.33 -7.69 6.24
CA VAL A 228 25.57 -9.10 5.96
C VAL A 228 24.99 -9.42 4.58
N PRO A 229 25.81 -9.67 3.56
CA PRO A 229 25.33 -10.06 2.24
C PRO A 229 24.74 -11.47 2.28
N ILE A 230 23.67 -11.66 1.50
CA ILE A 230 22.94 -12.94 1.39
C ILE A 230 23.06 -13.41 -0.06
N GLY A 231 23.47 -14.67 -0.24
CA GLY A 231 23.52 -15.31 -1.55
C GLY A 231 22.11 -15.62 -2.11
N GLY A 232 22.02 -15.84 -3.41
CA GLY A 232 20.75 -16.18 -4.05
C GLY A 232 20.13 -17.51 -3.58
N ASP A 233 20.91 -18.35 -2.90
CA ASP A 233 20.45 -19.59 -2.26
C ASP A 233 20.10 -19.42 -0.77
N GLY A 234 20.06 -18.17 -0.30
CA GLY A 234 19.81 -17.82 1.10
C GLY A 234 21.01 -17.98 2.05
N SER A 235 22.18 -18.39 1.55
CA SER A 235 23.39 -18.52 2.36
C SER A 235 23.95 -17.15 2.72
N PHE A 236 24.54 -17.06 3.94
CA PHE A 236 25.27 -15.88 4.37
C PHE A 236 26.49 -16.28 5.18
N ALA A 237 27.55 -15.44 5.14
CA ALA A 237 28.72 -15.59 5.97
C ALA A 237 29.34 -14.23 6.28
N LYS A 238 29.78 -14.06 7.51
CA LYS A 238 30.52 -12.88 7.97
C LYS A 238 31.57 -13.23 8.99
N ILE A 239 32.75 -12.68 8.83
CA ILE A 239 33.81 -12.76 9.83
C ILE A 239 33.59 -11.64 10.85
N VAL A 240 33.65 -11.99 12.12
CA VAL A 240 33.46 -11.09 13.25
C VAL A 240 34.61 -11.25 14.22
N SER A 241 35.05 -10.20 14.91
CA SER A 241 36.15 -10.25 15.86
C SER A 241 35.63 -10.36 17.30
N LEU A 242 36.10 -11.40 18.01
CA LEU A 242 35.76 -11.69 19.39
C LEU A 242 36.61 -10.83 20.36
N VAL A 243 36.06 -10.59 21.55
CA VAL A 243 36.81 -10.05 22.68
C VAL A 243 37.17 -11.17 23.66
N GLY A 244 38.26 -11.02 24.45
CA GLY A 244 38.67 -12.02 25.44
C GLY A 244 37.53 -12.41 26.38
N GLY A 245 37.39 -13.70 26.63
CA GLY A 245 36.33 -14.29 27.42
C GLY A 245 35.08 -14.64 26.60
N THR A 246 33.93 -14.72 27.25
CA THR A 246 32.67 -15.16 26.63
C THR A 246 32.04 -14.05 25.78
N ASN A 247 31.75 -14.37 24.54
CA ASN A 247 31.05 -13.52 23.59
C ASN A 247 29.64 -14.07 23.30
N THR A 248 28.63 -13.19 23.25
CA THR A 248 27.30 -13.52 22.80
C THR A 248 27.10 -12.99 21.38
N ILE A 249 26.95 -13.89 20.42
CA ILE A 249 26.66 -13.59 19.03
C ILE A 249 25.18 -13.79 18.80
N ARG A 250 24.48 -12.72 18.42
CA ARG A 250 23.04 -12.75 18.12
C ARG A 250 22.86 -12.52 16.63
N ILE A 251 22.16 -13.43 15.99
CA ILE A 251 21.84 -13.41 14.57
C ILE A 251 20.32 -13.24 14.45
N LYS A 252 19.88 -12.15 13.83
CA LYS A 252 18.47 -11.88 13.55
C LYS A 252 18.26 -11.76 12.06
N VAL A 253 17.22 -12.42 11.55
CA VAL A 253 16.73 -12.25 10.19
C VAL A 253 15.35 -11.64 10.23
N MET A 254 15.06 -10.78 9.26
CA MET A 254 13.76 -10.09 9.14
C MET A 254 13.38 -10.05 7.67
N ASP A 255 12.11 -10.37 7.39
CA ASP A 255 11.50 -10.29 6.07
C ASP A 255 10.96 -8.88 5.75
N LYS A 256 10.35 -8.73 4.58
CA LYS A 256 9.73 -7.46 4.15
C LYS A 256 8.43 -7.15 4.88
N ALA A 257 7.73 -8.15 5.41
CA ALA A 257 6.52 -7.96 6.22
C ALA A 257 6.85 -7.58 7.67
N GLY A 258 8.14 -7.58 8.06
CA GLY A 258 8.61 -7.24 9.40
C GLY A 258 8.57 -8.41 10.39
N LYS A 259 8.30 -9.65 9.92
CA LYS A 259 8.45 -10.84 10.75
C LYS A 259 9.93 -11.18 10.90
N SER A 260 10.31 -11.82 11.99
CA SER A 260 11.72 -12.11 12.25
C SER A 260 11.94 -13.40 13.02
N SER A 261 13.06 -14.05 12.72
CA SER A 261 13.62 -15.16 13.48
C SER A 261 14.98 -14.78 14.04
N GLU A 262 15.34 -15.39 15.16
CA GLU A 262 16.56 -15.04 15.86
C GLU A 262 17.21 -16.27 16.51
N VAL A 263 18.55 -16.32 16.45
CA VAL A 263 19.39 -17.33 17.09
C VAL A 263 20.53 -16.64 17.82
N SER A 264 20.80 -17.05 19.06
CA SER A 264 21.98 -16.64 19.81
C SER A 264 22.99 -17.80 19.93
N ARG A 265 24.28 -17.48 19.88
CA ARG A 265 25.41 -18.39 20.11
C ARG A 265 26.34 -17.79 21.13
N THR A 266 26.89 -18.62 22.03
CA THR A 266 27.99 -18.19 22.91
C THR A 266 29.28 -18.77 22.36
N VAL A 267 30.36 -17.97 22.34
CA VAL A 267 31.73 -18.34 21.94
C VAL A 267 32.67 -17.78 22.96
N THR A 268 33.57 -18.63 23.51
CA THR A 268 34.62 -18.19 24.40
C THR A 268 35.91 -18.06 23.64
N TYR A 269 36.48 -16.85 23.64
CA TYR A 269 37.81 -16.58 23.10
C TYR A 269 38.82 -16.59 24.24
N ASN A 270 39.73 -17.58 24.23
CA ASN A 270 40.87 -17.68 25.13
C ASN A 270 42.18 -17.77 24.32
N SER A 271 43.00 -16.76 24.42
CA SER A 271 44.31 -16.69 23.77
C SER A 271 45.45 -16.97 24.73
N THR A 272 45.16 -17.26 25.99
CA THR A 272 46.18 -17.54 27.01
C THR A 272 46.65 -18.99 26.84
N ALA A 273 47.96 -19.17 26.73
CA ALA A 273 48.53 -20.51 26.73
C ALA A 273 48.64 -21.03 28.18
N PRO A 274 48.47 -22.35 28.41
CA PRO A 274 48.68 -22.91 29.73
C PRO A 274 50.14 -22.69 30.17
N GLU A 275 50.35 -22.43 31.45
CA GLU A 275 51.67 -22.23 32.04
C GLU A 275 52.15 -23.51 32.74
N VAL A 276 53.43 -23.81 32.57
CA VAL A 276 54.07 -24.92 33.29
C VAL A 276 54.73 -24.37 34.52
N GLU A 277 54.19 -24.67 35.69
CA GLU A 277 54.66 -24.17 36.99
C GLU A 277 55.78 -25.00 37.57
N GLY A 278 55.86 -26.29 37.23
CA GLY A 278 56.88 -27.17 37.76
C GLY A 278 57.10 -28.43 36.97
N VAL A 279 58.31 -28.94 36.97
CA VAL A 279 58.71 -30.27 36.47
C VAL A 279 59.55 -30.95 37.51
N GLU A 280 59.18 -32.14 37.93
CA GLU A 280 59.89 -32.97 38.85
C GLU A 280 60.22 -34.32 38.20
N ILE A 281 61.47 -34.80 38.38
CA ILE A 281 61.91 -36.07 37.85
C ILE A 281 62.44 -36.92 39.05
N THR A 282 61.85 -38.08 39.29
CA THR A 282 62.18 -38.91 40.44
C THR A 282 62.28 -40.39 40.05
N PRO A 283 63.40 -41.08 40.43
CA PRO A 283 64.62 -40.53 40.95
C PRO A 283 65.47 -39.85 39.87
N ASN A 284 66.26 -38.83 40.28
CA ASN A 284 67.25 -38.18 39.43
C ASN A 284 68.57 -37.99 40.26
N PRO A 285 69.67 -38.69 39.96
CA PRO A 285 69.93 -39.59 38.77
C PRO A 285 69.19 -40.92 38.87
N VAL A 286 68.95 -41.56 37.71
CA VAL A 286 68.39 -42.90 37.55
C VAL A 286 69.37 -43.77 36.81
N ASP A 287 69.49 -45.09 37.22
CA ASP A 287 70.40 -46.04 36.54
C ASP A 287 69.90 -46.40 35.15
N ALA A 288 70.83 -46.70 34.25
CA ALA A 288 70.48 -47.04 32.87
C ALA A 288 69.51 -48.24 32.78
N GLY A 289 68.41 -48.07 32.03
CA GLY A 289 67.37 -49.08 31.85
C GLY A 289 66.37 -49.18 33.00
N LYS A 290 66.42 -48.30 34.01
CA LYS A 290 65.43 -48.20 35.09
C LYS A 290 64.38 -47.21 34.77
N ILE A 291 63.23 -47.38 35.43
CA ILE A 291 62.06 -46.54 35.30
C ILE A 291 62.25 -45.30 36.23
N PHE A 292 61.93 -44.13 35.71
CA PHE A 292 61.71 -42.88 36.48
C PHE A 292 60.37 -42.27 36.21
N LYS A 293 59.92 -41.43 37.08
CA LYS A 293 58.65 -40.69 36.98
C LYS A 293 58.93 -39.25 36.65
N ILE A 294 58.18 -38.70 35.71
CA ILE A 294 58.11 -37.29 35.41
C ILE A 294 56.74 -36.78 35.92
N MET A 295 56.78 -35.72 36.71
CA MET A 295 55.55 -35.02 37.17
C MET A 295 55.64 -33.58 36.64
N VAL A 296 54.55 -33.06 36.15
CA VAL A 296 54.47 -31.71 35.61
C VAL A 296 53.25 -31.02 36.20
N ASP A 297 53.45 -29.86 36.80
CA ASP A 297 52.39 -28.97 37.25
C ASP A 297 52.08 -27.97 36.16
N VAL A 298 50.78 -27.88 35.74
CA VAL A 298 50.31 -26.96 34.71
C VAL A 298 49.10 -26.23 35.21
N THR A 299 49.01 -24.95 34.88
CA THR A 299 47.82 -24.11 35.12
C THR A 299 47.33 -23.54 33.80
N ASP A 300 46.04 -23.35 33.67
CA ASP A 300 45.36 -22.67 32.56
C ASP A 300 44.23 -21.82 33.14
N GLU A 301 44.23 -20.51 32.86
CA GLU A 301 43.21 -19.56 33.34
C GLU A 301 42.01 -19.40 32.38
#